data_5c08232372239e93340525c73e5158ac
#
_entry.id   5c08232372239e93340525c73e5158ac
#
_cell.length_a   1.000
_cell.length_b   1.000
_cell.length_c   1.000
_cell.angle_alpha   90.00
_cell.angle_beta   90.00
_cell.angle_gamma   90.00
#
_symmetry.space_group_name_H-M   'P 1'
#
loop_
_entity.id
_entity.type
_entity.pdbx_description
1 polymer ?
#
loop_
_entity_poly.entity_id
_entity_poly.type
_entity_poly.pdbx_seq_one_letter_code
_entity_poly.pdbx_strand_id
1 'polypeptide(L)'
;LTDDEATIIMVDSNLQRETILPSEKAFAYKMKLEAMKRQGQRSDLTSAPLEPKLKGSRSNEELAASSPDSRSQIQRFIRLTELIPSVLDMVDSGKIAFRPAVELSYLSKEQQQSLYDTMECEDCTPSLAQAIKLKEFSRDGKLTEEVILSIMQEEKPNQREQFKMPKERISKYFAPGTPAQKIEDTIIKALELYRRRERQRDMER
;
A
#
# COMPACT_ATOMS: atom_id res chain seq x y z
N LEU A 1 36.90 -10.33 10.52
CA LEU A 1 35.56 -10.02 9.99
C LEU A 1 35.40 -10.75 8.67
N THR A 2 34.35 -11.54 8.54
CA THR A 2 33.97 -12.13 7.25
C THR A 2 33.26 -11.06 6.41
N ASP A 3 33.16 -11.25 5.08
CA ASP A 3 32.47 -10.33 4.19
C ASP A 3 31.00 -10.16 4.57
N ASP A 4 30.36 -11.23 5.07
CA ASP A 4 28.96 -11.18 5.54
C ASP A 4 28.82 -10.34 6.83
N GLU A 5 29.78 -10.46 7.78
CA GLU A 5 29.80 -9.62 9.00
C GLU A 5 30.03 -8.16 8.66
N ALA A 6 30.94 -7.87 7.75
CA ALA A 6 31.19 -6.50 7.26
C ALA A 6 29.95 -5.91 6.59
N THR A 7 29.24 -6.70 5.78
CA THR A 7 27.97 -6.30 5.13
C THR A 7 26.90 -5.96 6.16
N ILE A 8 26.72 -6.77 7.20
CA ILE A 8 25.73 -6.53 8.26
C ILE A 8 26.04 -5.22 8.99
N ILE A 9 27.28 -4.99 9.40
CA ILE A 9 27.71 -3.78 10.10
C ILE A 9 27.50 -2.54 9.22
N MET A 10 27.87 -2.61 7.94
CA MET A 10 27.68 -1.52 6.98
C MET A 10 26.18 -1.17 6.82
N VAL A 11 25.34 -2.18 6.67
CA VAL A 11 23.88 -1.99 6.53
C VAL A 11 23.29 -1.39 7.80
N ASP A 12 23.69 -1.87 8.98
CA ASP A 12 23.19 -1.32 10.25
C ASP A 12 23.57 0.14 10.44
N SER A 13 24.80 0.52 10.07
CA SER A 13 25.22 1.94 10.08
C SER A 13 24.39 2.80 9.12
N ASN A 14 24.05 2.29 7.94
CA ASN A 14 23.23 3.01 6.97
C ASN A 14 21.77 3.15 7.43
N LEU A 15 21.21 2.12 8.08
CA LEU A 15 19.83 2.15 8.59
C LEU A 15 19.63 3.09 9.78
N GLN A 16 20.72 3.60 10.39
CA GLN A 16 20.68 4.58 11.48
C GLN A 16 20.64 6.04 11.01
N ARG A 17 20.68 6.30 9.70
CA ARG A 17 20.56 7.67 9.16
C ARG A 17 19.15 8.21 9.39
N GLU A 18 19.05 9.52 9.64
CA GLU A 18 17.75 10.20 9.90
C GLU A 18 16.83 10.16 8.67
N THR A 19 17.40 10.25 7.47
CA THR A 19 16.65 10.23 6.21
C THR A 19 17.19 9.13 5.30
N ILE A 20 16.36 8.11 5.05
CA ILE A 20 16.67 6.98 4.17
C ILE A 20 15.52 6.85 3.17
N LEU A 21 15.85 6.76 1.88
CA LEU A 21 14.86 6.51 0.85
C LEU A 21 14.22 5.12 1.01
N PRO A 22 12.95 4.95 0.63
CA PRO A 22 12.28 3.64 0.65
C PRO A 22 13.05 2.55 -0.10
N SER A 23 13.64 2.88 -1.26
CA SER A 23 14.47 1.97 -2.05
C SER A 23 15.75 1.58 -1.32
N GLU A 24 16.49 2.54 -0.75
CA GLU A 24 17.72 2.28 0.01
C GLU A 24 17.42 1.34 1.18
N LYS A 25 16.35 1.59 1.90
CA LYS A 25 15.91 0.76 3.03
C LYS A 25 15.52 -0.65 2.58
N ALA A 26 14.88 -0.77 1.42
CA ALA A 26 14.49 -2.05 0.83
C ALA A 26 15.71 -2.90 0.47
N PHE A 27 16.68 -2.34 -0.23
CA PHE A 27 17.92 -3.03 -0.59
C PHE A 27 18.79 -3.33 0.64
N ALA A 28 18.86 -2.42 1.61
CA ALA A 28 19.60 -2.62 2.86
C ALA A 28 19.06 -3.85 3.61
N TYR A 29 17.75 -3.95 3.80
CA TYR A 29 17.15 -5.13 4.44
C TYR A 29 17.35 -6.42 3.64
N LYS A 30 17.25 -6.35 2.31
CA LYS A 30 17.51 -7.52 1.45
C LYS A 30 18.94 -8.01 1.59
N MET A 31 19.93 -7.11 1.51
CA MET A 31 21.35 -7.44 1.68
C MET A 31 21.65 -8.05 3.06
N LYS A 32 21.12 -7.44 4.13
CA LYS A 32 21.31 -7.95 5.50
C LYS A 32 20.71 -9.34 5.66
N LEU A 33 19.49 -9.56 5.15
CA LEU A 33 18.83 -10.87 5.22
C LEU A 33 19.61 -11.94 4.45
N GLU A 34 20.16 -11.61 3.29
CA GLU A 34 20.99 -12.53 2.48
C GLU A 34 22.30 -12.87 3.17
N ALA A 35 22.99 -11.88 3.78
CA ALA A 35 24.19 -12.09 4.56
C ALA A 35 23.94 -13.02 5.77
N MET A 36 22.87 -12.77 6.53
CA MET A 36 22.47 -13.61 7.66
C MET A 36 22.14 -15.06 7.25
N LYS A 37 21.48 -15.25 6.10
CA LYS A 37 21.21 -16.59 5.56
C LYS A 37 22.48 -17.35 5.18
N ARG A 38 23.49 -16.68 4.59
CA ARG A 38 24.76 -17.27 4.25
C ARG A 38 25.56 -17.69 5.49
N GLN A 39 25.58 -16.86 6.55
CA GLN A 39 26.19 -17.22 7.83
C GLN A 39 25.52 -18.45 8.45
N GLY A 40 24.19 -18.54 8.46
CA GLY A 40 23.47 -19.70 8.99
C GLY A 40 23.77 -21.01 8.23
N GLN A 41 24.04 -20.95 6.92
CA GLN A 41 24.44 -22.12 6.14
C GLN A 41 25.83 -22.61 6.46
N ARG A 42 26.80 -21.73 6.81
CA ARG A 42 28.14 -22.11 7.17
C ARG A 42 28.23 -22.82 8.54
N SER A 43 27.38 -22.46 9.48
CA SER A 43 27.34 -23.10 10.80
C SER A 43 26.74 -24.51 10.76
N ASP A 44 25.87 -24.82 9.78
CA ASP A 44 25.27 -26.15 9.62
C ASP A 44 26.22 -27.21 9.06
N LEU A 45 27.38 -26.82 8.52
CA LEU A 45 28.40 -27.77 8.00
C LEU A 45 29.22 -28.43 9.10
N THR A 46 29.16 -27.94 10.33
CA THR A 46 29.95 -28.43 11.49
C THR A 46 29.10 -29.24 12.49
N SER A 47 27.79 -29.38 12.30
CA SER A 47 26.90 -30.10 13.21
C SER A 47 26.19 -31.24 12.50
N ALA A 48 26.13 -32.42 13.13
CA ALA A 48 25.44 -33.62 12.65
C ALA A 48 23.91 -33.37 12.36
N PRO A 49 23.29 -34.14 11.45
CA PRO A 49 21.96 -33.86 10.94
C PRO A 49 20.87 -34.07 12.01
N LEU A 50 20.31 -33.00 12.51
CA LEU A 50 19.05 -32.96 13.28
C LEU A 50 18.02 -32.26 12.44
N GLU A 51 16.94 -32.98 12.11
CA GLU A 51 15.65 -32.64 11.52
C GLU A 51 15.51 -31.31 10.71
N PRO A 52 14.74 -31.31 9.58
CA PRO A 52 14.57 -30.14 8.73
C PRO A 52 13.73 -29.06 9.44
N LYS A 53 14.35 -28.20 10.23
CA LYS A 53 13.73 -26.97 10.72
C LYS A 53 13.62 -25.98 9.57
N LEU A 54 12.45 -25.37 9.44
CA LEU A 54 12.09 -24.28 8.50
C LEU A 54 13.18 -23.20 8.46
N LYS A 55 14.13 -23.32 7.55
CA LYS A 55 15.38 -22.55 7.44
C LYS A 55 15.21 -21.03 7.13
N GLY A 56 13.98 -20.54 6.92
CA GLY A 56 13.72 -19.12 6.61
C GLY A 56 13.11 -18.30 7.75
N SER A 57 12.62 -18.95 8.81
CA SER A 57 11.92 -18.28 9.91
C SER A 57 12.90 -17.56 10.86
N ARG A 58 14.02 -18.20 11.18
CA ARG A 58 14.96 -17.73 12.19
C ARG A 58 15.68 -16.44 11.78
N SER A 59 16.21 -16.37 10.57
CA SER A 59 16.91 -15.17 10.06
C SER A 59 15.96 -13.95 9.96
N ASN A 60 14.68 -14.15 9.64
CA ASN A 60 13.69 -13.08 9.60
C ASN A 60 13.34 -12.56 11.02
N GLU A 61 13.35 -13.43 12.02
CA GLU A 61 13.12 -13.06 13.42
C GLU A 61 14.33 -12.32 14.01
N GLU A 62 15.54 -12.81 13.73
CA GLU A 62 16.79 -12.16 14.14
C GLU A 62 16.94 -10.78 13.48
N LEU A 63 16.60 -10.66 12.18
CA LEU A 63 16.59 -9.39 11.47
C LEU A 63 15.62 -8.38 12.12
N ALA A 64 14.40 -8.83 12.47
CA ALA A 64 13.43 -7.98 13.13
C ALA A 64 13.85 -7.58 14.56
N ALA A 65 14.47 -8.48 15.31
CA ALA A 65 14.97 -8.20 16.65
C ALA A 65 16.11 -7.16 16.67
N SER A 66 16.91 -7.10 15.60
CA SER A 66 18.04 -6.15 15.44
C SER A 66 17.67 -4.87 14.70
N SER A 67 16.41 -4.64 14.35
CA SER A 67 15.96 -3.54 13.52
C SER A 67 14.86 -2.73 14.20
N PRO A 68 14.71 -1.43 13.90
CA PRO A 68 13.63 -0.59 14.45
C PRO A 68 12.24 -0.94 13.88
N ASP A 69 12.20 -1.64 12.74
CA ASP A 69 10.97 -1.99 12.04
C ASP A 69 10.48 -3.40 12.43
N SER A 70 9.17 -3.58 12.47
CA SER A 70 8.56 -4.90 12.68
C SER A 70 8.87 -5.86 11.52
N ARG A 71 8.85 -7.17 11.78
CA ARG A 71 9.05 -8.22 10.78
C ARG A 71 8.18 -8.02 9.52
N SER A 72 6.91 -7.68 9.70
CA SER A 72 6.00 -7.43 8.58
C SER A 72 6.37 -6.19 7.78
N GLN A 73 6.88 -5.15 8.44
CA GLN A 73 7.35 -3.94 7.78
C GLN A 73 8.62 -4.20 6.97
N ILE A 74 9.59 -4.93 7.53
CA ILE A 74 10.81 -5.35 6.85
C ILE A 74 10.48 -6.15 5.58
N GLN A 75 9.56 -7.11 5.65
CA GLN A 75 9.14 -7.90 4.49
C GLN A 75 8.50 -7.03 3.40
N ARG A 76 7.74 -6.00 3.78
CA ARG A 76 7.18 -5.03 2.83
C ARG A 76 8.27 -4.17 2.17
N PHE A 77 9.29 -3.73 2.93
CA PHE A 77 10.44 -3.04 2.33
C PHE A 77 11.18 -3.94 1.35
N ILE A 78 11.55 -5.16 1.76
CA ILE A 78 12.22 -6.12 0.87
C ILE A 78 11.39 -6.35 -0.41
N ARG A 79 10.07 -6.38 -0.30
CA ARG A 79 9.19 -6.56 -1.46
C ARG A 79 9.32 -5.43 -2.49
N LEU A 80 9.66 -4.20 -2.10
CA LEU A 80 9.88 -3.09 -3.04
C LEU A 80 11.04 -3.35 -4.01
N THR A 81 12.01 -4.21 -3.66
CA THR A 81 13.11 -4.57 -4.57
C THR A 81 12.65 -5.34 -5.82
N GLU A 82 11.39 -5.77 -5.85
CA GLU A 82 10.77 -6.41 -7.00
C GLU A 82 10.09 -5.40 -7.96
N LEU A 83 10.11 -4.12 -7.65
CA LEU A 83 9.64 -3.08 -8.57
C LEU A 83 10.66 -2.84 -9.69
N ILE A 84 10.19 -2.36 -10.85
CA ILE A 84 11.06 -1.82 -11.88
C ILE A 84 11.64 -0.49 -11.42
N PRO A 85 12.84 -0.10 -11.90
CA PRO A 85 13.49 1.14 -11.46
C PRO A 85 12.60 2.38 -11.57
N SER A 86 11.89 2.55 -12.68
CA SER A 86 11.02 3.71 -12.92
C SER A 86 9.91 3.84 -11.86
N VAL A 87 9.28 2.73 -11.47
CA VAL A 87 8.23 2.73 -10.42
C VAL A 87 8.85 2.94 -9.04
N LEU A 88 10.04 2.39 -8.79
CA LEU A 88 10.76 2.57 -7.54
C LEU A 88 11.18 4.03 -7.33
N ASP A 89 11.63 4.71 -8.38
CA ASP A 89 11.94 6.14 -8.37
C ASP A 89 10.69 7.00 -8.06
N MET A 90 9.51 6.58 -8.53
CA MET A 90 8.25 7.24 -8.16
C MET A 90 7.91 7.05 -6.68
N VAL A 91 8.31 5.94 -6.06
CA VAL A 91 8.15 5.72 -4.60
C VAL A 91 9.10 6.62 -3.82
N ASP A 92 10.36 6.71 -4.24
CA ASP A 92 11.37 7.54 -3.59
C ASP A 92 11.07 9.04 -3.70
N SER A 93 10.51 9.47 -4.81
CA SER A 93 10.03 10.84 -5.01
C SER A 93 8.69 11.14 -4.30
N GLY A 94 8.07 10.15 -3.66
CA GLY A 94 6.80 10.30 -2.96
C GLY A 94 5.56 10.39 -3.85
N LYS A 95 5.70 10.22 -5.19
CA LYS A 95 4.57 10.18 -6.13
C LYS A 95 3.67 8.97 -5.87
N ILE A 96 4.25 7.82 -5.55
CA ILE A 96 3.53 6.61 -5.15
C ILE A 96 3.77 6.35 -3.67
N ALA A 97 2.71 6.21 -2.90
CA ALA A 97 2.81 5.90 -1.48
C ALA A 97 3.31 4.47 -1.25
N PHE A 98 3.96 4.23 -0.10
CA PHE A 98 4.59 2.95 0.24
C PHE A 98 3.62 1.75 0.12
N ARG A 99 2.39 1.87 0.63
CA ARG A 99 1.43 0.76 0.61
C ARG A 99 0.99 0.34 -0.79
N PRO A 100 0.52 1.25 -1.67
CA PRO A 100 0.29 0.94 -3.08
C PRO A 100 1.51 0.29 -3.75
N ALA A 101 2.72 0.83 -3.54
CA ALA A 101 3.94 0.29 -4.12
C ALA A 101 4.19 -1.18 -3.75
N VAL A 102 3.94 -1.57 -2.50
CA VAL A 102 4.03 -2.98 -2.07
C VAL A 102 3.05 -3.86 -2.83
N GLU A 103 1.82 -3.42 -3.07
CA GLU A 103 0.85 -4.19 -3.85
C GLU A 103 1.27 -4.29 -5.33
N LEU A 104 1.82 -3.21 -5.92
CA LEU A 104 2.31 -3.20 -7.30
C LEU A 104 3.52 -4.12 -7.50
N SER A 105 4.33 -4.35 -6.48
CA SER A 105 5.49 -5.26 -6.56
C SER A 105 5.12 -6.73 -6.82
N TYR A 106 3.84 -7.10 -6.74
CA TYR A 106 3.36 -8.43 -7.09
C TYR A 106 3.02 -8.60 -8.57
N LEU A 107 3.02 -7.52 -9.35
CA LEU A 107 2.83 -7.56 -10.80
C LEU A 107 4.10 -8.10 -11.50
N SER A 108 3.94 -8.67 -12.69
CA SER A 108 5.08 -9.01 -13.54
C SER A 108 5.82 -7.76 -14.01
N LYS A 109 7.07 -7.89 -14.48
CA LYS A 109 7.85 -6.73 -14.95
C LYS A 109 7.19 -6.04 -16.15
N GLU A 110 6.60 -6.83 -17.05
CA GLU A 110 5.85 -6.33 -18.21
C GLU A 110 4.61 -5.54 -17.75
N GLN A 111 3.85 -6.08 -16.80
CA GLN A 111 2.67 -5.40 -16.25
C GLN A 111 3.02 -4.12 -15.50
N GLN A 112 4.15 -4.12 -14.78
CA GLN A 112 4.65 -2.90 -14.13
C GLN A 112 5.05 -1.85 -15.16
N GLN A 113 5.64 -2.25 -16.30
CA GLN A 113 5.98 -1.34 -17.37
C GLN A 113 4.72 -0.74 -18.01
N SER A 114 3.74 -1.57 -18.40
CA SER A 114 2.47 -1.09 -18.95
C SER A 114 1.73 -0.14 -17.98
N LEU A 115 1.78 -0.44 -16.68
CA LEU A 115 1.23 0.45 -15.67
C LEU A 115 2.00 1.78 -15.59
N TYR A 116 3.33 1.74 -15.65
CA TYR A 116 4.16 2.94 -15.65
C TYR A 116 3.84 3.84 -16.85
N ASP A 117 3.76 3.26 -18.05
CA ASP A 117 3.40 3.98 -19.26
C ASP A 117 2.00 4.62 -19.17
N THR A 118 1.03 3.89 -18.57
CA THR A 118 -0.31 4.42 -18.30
C THR A 118 -0.27 5.58 -17.30
N MET A 119 0.54 5.49 -16.24
CA MET A 119 0.68 6.56 -15.25
C MET A 119 1.26 7.84 -15.86
N GLU A 120 2.24 7.71 -16.76
CA GLU A 120 2.85 8.85 -17.49
C GLU A 120 1.83 9.48 -18.46
N CYS A 121 1.04 8.66 -19.20
CA CYS A 121 0.05 9.17 -20.15
C CYS A 121 -1.13 9.88 -19.46
N GLU A 122 -1.62 9.34 -18.34
CA GLU A 122 -2.81 9.86 -17.64
C GLU A 122 -2.44 10.88 -16.54
N ASP A 123 -1.15 11.15 -16.33
CA ASP A 123 -0.60 11.99 -15.24
C ASP A 123 -1.23 11.65 -13.87
N CYS A 124 -1.34 10.37 -13.58
CA CYS A 124 -1.97 9.90 -12.36
C CYS A 124 -1.22 8.70 -11.74
N THR A 125 -1.34 8.53 -10.44
CA THR A 125 -0.76 7.39 -9.71
C THR A 125 -1.84 6.56 -9.04
N PRO A 126 -1.69 5.23 -8.91
CA PRO A 126 -2.73 4.38 -8.35
C PRO A 126 -2.93 4.62 -6.84
N SER A 127 -4.18 4.67 -6.42
CA SER A 127 -4.57 4.57 -5.02
C SER A 127 -4.33 3.15 -4.49
N LEU A 128 -4.38 2.97 -3.16
CA LEU A 128 -4.26 1.64 -2.56
C LEU A 128 -5.34 0.66 -3.08
N ALA A 129 -6.58 1.14 -3.23
CA ALA A 129 -7.68 0.32 -3.74
C ALA A 129 -7.43 -0.13 -5.18
N GLN A 130 -6.95 0.78 -6.05
CA GLN A 130 -6.58 0.46 -7.42
C GLN A 130 -5.38 -0.50 -7.47
N ALA A 131 -4.35 -0.30 -6.64
CA ALA A 131 -3.20 -1.21 -6.58
C ALA A 131 -3.58 -2.63 -6.14
N ILE A 132 -4.52 -2.78 -5.19
CA ILE A 132 -5.05 -4.08 -4.79
C ILE A 132 -5.81 -4.74 -5.95
N LYS A 133 -6.67 -4.00 -6.66
CA LYS A 133 -7.39 -4.51 -7.85
C LYS A 133 -6.41 -4.97 -8.94
N LEU A 134 -5.41 -4.14 -9.27
CA LEU A 134 -4.38 -4.49 -10.26
C LEU A 134 -3.70 -5.82 -9.90
N LYS A 135 -3.31 -6.00 -8.63
CA LYS A 135 -2.72 -7.25 -8.15
C LYS A 135 -3.69 -8.43 -8.27
N GLU A 136 -4.97 -8.27 -7.95
CA GLU A 136 -5.98 -9.33 -8.06
C GLU A 136 -6.17 -9.75 -9.52
N PHE A 137 -6.33 -8.80 -10.44
CA PHE A 137 -6.42 -9.07 -11.88
C PHE A 137 -5.14 -9.71 -12.44
N SER A 138 -3.96 -9.30 -11.95
CA SER A 138 -2.68 -9.92 -12.31
C SER A 138 -2.62 -11.39 -11.87
N ARG A 139 -3.00 -11.67 -10.61
CA ARG A 139 -3.04 -13.04 -10.07
C ARG A 139 -4.00 -13.95 -10.85
N ASP A 140 -5.13 -13.40 -11.31
CA ASP A 140 -6.13 -14.13 -12.07
C ASP A 140 -5.76 -14.23 -13.57
N GLY A 141 -4.62 -13.69 -13.99
CA GLY A 141 -4.15 -13.72 -15.38
C GLY A 141 -4.97 -12.87 -16.34
N LYS A 142 -5.73 -11.90 -15.82
CA LYS A 142 -6.65 -11.03 -16.57
C LYS A 142 -6.19 -9.59 -16.70
N LEU A 143 -4.99 -9.25 -16.25
CA LEU A 143 -4.48 -7.89 -16.28
C LEU A 143 -3.92 -7.57 -17.66
N THR A 144 -4.73 -6.97 -18.52
CA THR A 144 -4.35 -6.41 -19.83
C THR A 144 -4.14 -4.90 -19.72
N GLU A 145 -3.54 -4.28 -20.73
CA GLU A 145 -3.36 -2.81 -20.79
C GLU A 145 -4.71 -2.07 -20.70
N GLU A 146 -5.75 -2.58 -21.37
CA GLU A 146 -7.09 -2.01 -21.31
C GLU A 146 -7.68 -2.05 -19.88
N VAL A 147 -7.44 -3.14 -19.15
CA VAL A 147 -7.88 -3.30 -17.76
C VAL A 147 -7.08 -2.35 -16.85
N ILE A 148 -5.78 -2.21 -17.07
CA ILE A 148 -4.94 -1.24 -16.34
C ILE A 148 -5.52 0.17 -16.52
N LEU A 149 -5.75 0.60 -17.76
CA LEU A 149 -6.31 1.91 -18.09
C LEU A 149 -7.69 2.11 -17.43
N SER A 150 -8.57 1.13 -17.54
CA SER A 150 -9.91 1.19 -16.93
C SER A 150 -9.85 1.36 -15.40
N ILE A 151 -8.95 0.63 -14.72
CA ILE A 151 -8.77 0.74 -13.26
C ILE A 151 -8.18 2.11 -12.90
N MET A 152 -7.23 2.62 -13.69
CA MET A 152 -6.60 3.92 -13.42
C MET A 152 -7.57 5.09 -13.60
N GLN A 153 -8.52 4.99 -14.53
CA GLN A 153 -9.57 6.00 -14.77
C GLN A 153 -10.74 5.93 -13.78
N GLU A 154 -10.81 4.91 -12.92
CA GLU A 154 -11.84 4.87 -11.86
C GLU A 154 -11.70 6.07 -10.92
N GLU A 155 -12.82 6.71 -10.58
CA GLU A 155 -12.86 7.77 -9.56
C GLU A 155 -12.27 7.28 -8.23
N LYS A 156 -11.22 7.96 -7.78
CA LYS A 156 -10.63 7.65 -6.47
C LYS A 156 -11.64 7.99 -5.36
N PRO A 157 -11.79 7.15 -4.33
CA PRO A 157 -12.71 7.40 -3.22
C PRO A 157 -12.56 8.78 -2.56
N ASN A 158 -11.34 9.36 -2.61
CA ASN A 158 -11.04 10.69 -2.07
C ASN A 158 -11.49 11.84 -2.98
N GLN A 159 -11.80 11.57 -4.26
CA GLN A 159 -12.28 12.58 -5.24
C GLN A 159 -13.81 12.67 -5.27
N ARG A 160 -14.51 11.72 -4.65
CA ARG A 160 -15.97 11.83 -4.50
C ARG A 160 -16.28 12.96 -3.54
N GLU A 161 -16.99 13.95 -4.01
CA GLU A 161 -17.53 14.99 -3.14
C GLU A 161 -18.39 14.36 -2.05
N GLN A 162 -17.89 14.35 -0.81
CA GLN A 162 -18.63 13.88 0.34
C GLN A 162 -19.20 15.09 1.09
N PHE A 163 -20.50 15.26 1.03
CA PHE A 163 -21.15 16.22 1.91
C PHE A 163 -21.17 15.68 3.34
N LYS A 164 -20.34 16.24 4.21
CA LYS A 164 -20.27 15.88 5.64
C LYS A 164 -20.98 16.95 6.47
N MET A 165 -22.07 16.59 7.11
CA MET A 165 -22.75 17.47 8.05
C MET A 165 -22.38 17.10 9.49
N PRO A 166 -21.87 18.05 10.32
CA PRO A 166 -21.61 17.79 11.72
C PRO A 166 -22.85 17.31 12.46
N LYS A 167 -22.73 16.23 13.21
CA LYS A 167 -23.85 15.58 13.91
C LYS A 167 -24.55 16.54 14.87
N GLU A 168 -23.81 17.48 15.49
CA GLU A 168 -24.35 18.49 16.40
C GLU A 168 -25.39 19.40 15.74
N ARG A 169 -25.25 19.71 14.46
CA ARG A 169 -26.18 20.59 13.71
C ARG A 169 -27.54 19.95 13.47
N ILE A 170 -27.58 18.61 13.38
CA ILE A 170 -28.80 17.85 13.08
C ILE A 170 -29.38 17.12 14.30
N SER A 171 -28.59 16.92 15.36
CA SER A 171 -28.98 16.16 16.55
C SER A 171 -30.26 16.68 17.23
N LYS A 172 -30.50 17.99 17.17
CA LYS A 172 -31.72 18.61 17.74
C LYS A 172 -33.02 18.19 17.05
N TYR A 173 -32.94 17.62 15.86
CA TYR A 173 -34.12 17.16 15.09
C TYR A 173 -34.39 15.66 15.23
N PHE A 174 -33.51 14.92 15.93
CA PHE A 174 -33.61 13.47 16.06
C PHE A 174 -33.47 13.04 17.52
N ALA A 175 -34.16 11.96 17.88
CA ALA A 175 -34.03 11.39 19.20
C ALA A 175 -32.60 10.80 19.40
N PRO A 176 -32.06 10.83 20.66
CA PRO A 176 -30.80 10.20 20.98
C PRO A 176 -30.79 8.72 20.57
N GLY A 177 -29.74 8.28 19.88
CA GLY A 177 -29.61 6.88 19.43
C GLY A 177 -30.25 6.56 18.08
N THR A 178 -30.81 7.55 17.35
CA THR A 178 -31.35 7.31 16.00
C THR A 178 -30.26 6.81 15.06
N PRO A 179 -30.45 5.67 14.34
CA PRO A 179 -29.50 5.14 13.37
C PRO A 179 -29.20 6.13 12.25
N ALA A 180 -27.94 6.17 11.77
CA ALA A 180 -27.50 7.09 10.73
C ALA A 180 -28.35 7.00 9.44
N GLN A 181 -28.71 5.79 9.04
CA GLN A 181 -29.54 5.54 7.87
C GLN A 181 -30.93 6.17 7.98
N LYS A 182 -31.56 6.10 9.17
CA LYS A 182 -32.86 6.73 9.42
C LYS A 182 -32.78 8.26 9.41
N ILE A 183 -31.65 8.82 9.85
CA ILE A 183 -31.38 10.26 9.78
C ILE A 183 -31.28 10.68 8.31
N GLU A 184 -30.53 9.96 7.50
CA GLU A 184 -30.33 10.20 6.06
C GLU A 184 -31.67 10.15 5.30
N ASP A 185 -32.45 9.08 5.48
CA ASP A 185 -33.77 8.92 4.85
C ASP A 185 -34.73 10.05 5.22
N THR A 186 -34.67 10.50 6.48
CA THR A 186 -35.53 11.60 6.94
C THR A 186 -35.13 12.94 6.31
N ILE A 187 -33.81 13.19 6.18
CA ILE A 187 -33.28 14.40 5.52
C ILE A 187 -33.68 14.40 4.05
N ILE A 188 -33.56 13.28 3.34
CA ILE A 188 -33.93 13.15 1.93
C ILE A 188 -35.42 13.47 1.75
N LYS A 189 -36.29 12.84 2.55
CA LYS A 189 -37.75 13.11 2.51
C LYS A 189 -38.10 14.57 2.81
N ALA A 190 -37.41 15.20 3.76
CA ALA A 190 -37.64 16.60 4.08
C ALA A 190 -37.23 17.52 2.92
N LEU A 191 -36.12 17.24 2.23
CA LEU A 191 -35.68 17.99 1.05
C LEU A 191 -36.61 17.80 -0.14
N GLU A 192 -37.18 16.61 -0.35
CA GLU A 192 -38.17 16.35 -1.39
C GLU A 192 -39.45 17.15 -1.15
N LEU A 193 -39.93 17.20 0.10
CA LEU A 193 -41.10 18.01 0.48
C LEU A 193 -40.83 19.50 0.29
N TYR A 194 -39.63 19.96 0.67
CA TYR A 194 -39.23 21.36 0.47
C TYR A 194 -39.23 21.74 -1.01
N ARG A 195 -38.59 20.93 -1.87
CA ARG A 195 -38.56 21.12 -3.32
C ARG A 195 -39.98 21.14 -3.95
N ARG A 196 -40.89 20.28 -3.44
CA ARG A 196 -42.26 20.23 -3.92
C ARG A 196 -43.02 21.53 -3.59
N ARG A 197 -42.80 22.09 -2.38
CA ARG A 197 -43.37 23.38 -1.98
C ARG A 197 -42.80 24.55 -2.76
N GLU A 198 -41.51 24.57 -3.04
CA GLU A 198 -40.91 25.62 -3.88
C GLU A 198 -41.54 25.63 -5.29
N ARG A 199 -41.64 24.48 -5.94
CA ARG A 199 -42.29 24.40 -7.27
C ARG A 199 -43.72 24.87 -7.27
N GLN A 200 -44.48 24.60 -6.22
CA GLN A 200 -45.85 25.10 -6.10
C GLN A 200 -45.88 26.63 -5.98
N ARG A 201 -45.00 27.21 -5.18
CA ARG A 201 -44.90 28.67 -5.02
C ARG A 201 -44.45 29.38 -6.30
N ASP A 202 -43.60 28.75 -7.09
CA ASP A 202 -43.15 29.32 -8.37
C ASP A 202 -44.24 29.21 -9.45
N MET A 203 -45.18 28.28 -9.35
CA MET A 203 -46.33 28.15 -10.26
C MET A 203 -47.50 29.08 -9.88
N GLU A 204 -47.55 29.61 -8.65
CA GLU A 204 -48.57 30.55 -8.16
C GLU A 204 -48.15 32.01 -8.31
N ARG A 205 -46.94 32.28 -8.83
CA ARG A 205 -46.43 33.61 -9.18
C ARG A 205 -46.50 33.90 -10.67
#